data_be8cabb213a3964aeb8ae9b8e552d92a
#
_entry.id   be8cabb213a3964aeb8ae9b8e552d92a
#
_cell.length_a   1.000
_cell.length_b   1.000
_cell.length_c   1.000
_cell.angle_alpha   90.00
_cell.angle_beta   90.00
_cell.angle_gamma   90.00
#
_symmetry.space_group_name_H-M   'P 1'
#
loop_
_entity.id
_entity.type
_entity.pdbx_description
1 polymer ?
#
loop_
_entity_poly.entity_id
_entity_poly.type
_entity_poly.pdbx_seq_one_letter_code
_entity_poly.pdbx_strand_id
1 'polypeptide(L)'
;GVQVTVFNQRSVAQIFHMLRQVAAIVDAAAQGEALLLQMQERLAQMRQAVQALLAQGKRRPRVYFEEWDEPGISGIQWVSELIHIAGGEDIYPELARQPLGKDRIIADPLETARRAPDIVIGSWCGKKFRPGKVAARPGWADVPAVRGSQLFEIKSADILQPGPAALTDGAEQLHRIVTQWMAAHG
;
A
#
# COMPACT_ATOMS: atom_id res chain seq x y z
N GLY A 1 -17.04 -8.32 35.02
CA GLY A 1 -15.81 -8.46 34.27
C GLY A 1 -15.83 -7.57 33.04
N VAL A 2 -14.67 -7.30 32.44
CA VAL A 2 -14.54 -6.56 31.16
C VAL A 2 -14.40 -7.59 30.06
N GLN A 3 -15.16 -7.43 28.97
CA GLN A 3 -14.98 -8.24 27.77
C GLN A 3 -13.85 -7.63 26.95
N VAL A 4 -12.87 -8.45 26.53
CA VAL A 4 -11.75 -8.04 25.69
C VAL A 4 -11.87 -8.72 24.33
N THR A 5 -11.85 -7.93 23.26
CA THR A 5 -11.81 -8.44 21.89
C THR A 5 -10.48 -8.03 21.24
N VAL A 6 -9.74 -9.00 20.71
CA VAL A 6 -8.44 -8.77 20.06
C VAL A 6 -8.58 -8.98 18.56
N PHE A 7 -8.10 -8.01 17.79
CA PHE A 7 -8.08 -8.04 16.33
C PHE A 7 -6.64 -8.12 15.80
N ASN A 8 -6.43 -8.86 14.71
CA ASN A 8 -5.12 -9.03 14.08
C ASN A 8 -5.26 -9.20 12.55
N GLN A 9 -5.61 -8.11 11.88
CA GLN A 9 -5.86 -8.09 10.45
C GLN A 9 -4.55 -8.07 9.67
N ARG A 10 -4.51 -8.82 8.56
CA ARG A 10 -3.37 -8.87 7.62
C ARG A 10 -3.77 -8.55 6.19
N SER A 11 -5.03 -8.77 5.80
CA SER A 11 -5.54 -8.55 4.46
C SER A 11 -6.66 -7.51 4.44
N VAL A 12 -6.96 -6.97 3.26
CA VAL A 12 -8.11 -6.08 3.01
C VAL A 12 -9.41 -6.76 3.46
N ALA A 13 -9.60 -8.04 3.14
CA ALA A 13 -10.79 -8.79 3.55
C ALA A 13 -10.93 -8.88 5.07
N GLN A 14 -9.82 -9.09 5.79
CA GLN A 14 -9.81 -9.14 7.25
C GLN A 14 -10.09 -7.76 7.88
N ILE A 15 -9.67 -6.66 7.24
CA ILE A 15 -10.02 -5.31 7.68
C ILE A 15 -11.55 -5.11 7.56
N PHE A 16 -12.15 -5.47 6.44
CA PHE A 16 -13.62 -5.42 6.28
C PHE A 16 -14.34 -6.26 7.33
N HIS A 17 -13.85 -7.47 7.59
CA HIS A 17 -14.44 -8.34 8.62
C HIS A 17 -14.35 -7.71 10.02
N MET A 18 -13.20 -7.15 10.39
CA MET A 18 -13.01 -6.47 11.67
C MET A 18 -13.97 -5.27 11.82
N LEU A 19 -14.09 -4.44 10.79
CA LEU A 19 -14.98 -3.27 10.84
C LEU A 19 -16.44 -3.69 11.07
N ARG A 20 -16.90 -4.79 10.43
CA ARG A 20 -18.22 -5.35 10.67
C ARG A 20 -18.40 -5.80 12.10
N GLN A 21 -17.40 -6.49 12.67
CA GLN A 21 -17.43 -6.93 14.07
C GLN A 21 -17.44 -5.75 15.04
N VAL A 22 -16.61 -4.72 14.79
CA VAL A 22 -16.60 -3.50 15.64
C VAL A 22 -17.96 -2.82 15.59
N ALA A 23 -18.57 -2.66 14.41
CA ALA A 23 -19.90 -2.07 14.29
C ALA A 23 -20.97 -2.86 15.07
N ALA A 24 -20.89 -4.18 15.07
CA ALA A 24 -21.80 -5.03 15.86
C ALA A 24 -21.57 -4.87 17.36
N ILE A 25 -20.31 -4.78 17.83
CA ILE A 25 -19.96 -4.62 19.25
C ILE A 25 -20.49 -3.29 19.81
N VAL A 26 -20.51 -2.23 19.00
CA VAL A 26 -20.98 -0.90 19.43
C VAL A 26 -22.43 -0.63 19.06
N ASP A 27 -23.20 -1.66 18.73
CA ASP A 27 -24.61 -1.61 18.33
C ASP A 27 -24.90 -0.64 17.16
N ALA A 28 -23.99 -0.59 16.19
CA ALA A 28 -24.05 0.26 15.00
C ALA A 28 -23.97 -0.55 13.69
N ALA A 29 -24.54 -1.77 13.66
CA ALA A 29 -24.40 -2.70 12.54
C ALA A 29 -24.88 -2.11 11.21
N ALA A 30 -26.04 -1.41 11.18
CA ALA A 30 -26.59 -0.81 9.96
C ALA A 30 -25.66 0.30 9.41
N GLN A 31 -25.16 1.17 10.29
CA GLN A 31 -24.20 2.22 9.90
C GLN A 31 -22.87 1.59 9.42
N GLY A 32 -22.42 0.52 10.07
CA GLY A 32 -21.27 -0.24 9.68
C GLY A 32 -21.41 -0.82 8.27
N GLU A 33 -22.50 -1.50 7.95
CA GLU A 33 -22.73 -2.04 6.60
C GLU A 33 -22.78 -0.95 5.53
N ALA A 34 -23.42 0.19 5.81
CA ALA A 34 -23.44 1.32 4.88
C ALA A 34 -22.02 1.85 4.58
N LEU A 35 -21.18 2.00 5.63
CA LEU A 35 -19.79 2.41 5.47
C LEU A 35 -18.96 1.38 4.68
N LEU A 36 -19.13 0.10 4.98
CA LEU A 36 -18.45 -0.99 4.28
C LEU A 36 -18.80 -1.02 2.80
N LEU A 37 -20.08 -0.84 2.47
CA LEU A 37 -20.53 -0.77 1.08
C LEU A 37 -19.88 0.39 0.33
N GLN A 38 -19.86 1.59 0.90
CA GLN A 38 -19.19 2.75 0.30
C GLN A 38 -17.70 2.51 0.02
N MET A 39 -16.97 1.90 0.98
CA MET A 39 -15.56 1.55 0.77
C MET A 39 -15.37 0.51 -0.33
N GLN A 40 -16.22 -0.52 -0.38
CA GLN A 40 -16.18 -1.53 -1.44
C GLN A 40 -16.44 -0.93 -2.82
N GLU A 41 -17.42 -0.05 -2.93
CA GLU A 41 -17.75 0.67 -4.18
C GLU A 41 -16.57 1.52 -4.65
N ARG A 42 -15.90 2.25 -3.74
CA ARG A 42 -14.69 3.04 -4.08
C ARG A 42 -13.57 2.16 -4.61
N LEU A 43 -13.26 1.04 -3.93
CA LEU A 43 -12.24 0.11 -4.41
C LEU A 43 -12.63 -0.54 -5.75
N ALA A 44 -13.91 -0.78 -6.00
CA ALA A 44 -14.40 -1.28 -7.29
C ALA A 44 -14.22 -0.23 -8.41
N GLN A 45 -14.52 1.04 -8.14
CA GLN A 45 -14.31 2.14 -9.08
C GLN A 45 -12.82 2.29 -9.43
N MET A 46 -11.92 2.18 -8.45
CA MET A 46 -10.48 2.20 -8.71
C MET A 46 -10.06 1.07 -9.65
N ARG A 47 -10.55 -0.17 -9.42
CA ARG A 47 -10.29 -1.30 -10.32
C ARG A 47 -10.80 -1.04 -11.74
N GLN A 48 -11.99 -0.45 -11.89
CA GLN A 48 -12.56 -0.13 -13.20
C GLN A 48 -11.70 0.91 -13.94
N ALA A 49 -11.25 1.95 -13.26
CA ALA A 49 -10.37 2.97 -13.82
C ALA A 49 -9.03 2.35 -14.30
N VAL A 50 -8.45 1.45 -13.50
CA VAL A 50 -7.24 0.70 -13.88
C VAL A 50 -7.50 -0.17 -15.12
N GLN A 51 -8.62 -0.89 -15.18
CA GLN A 51 -8.95 -1.71 -16.35
C GLN A 51 -9.09 -0.87 -17.61
N ALA A 52 -9.66 0.34 -17.53
CA ALA A 52 -9.74 1.25 -18.66
C ALA A 52 -8.36 1.71 -19.16
N LEU A 53 -7.40 1.94 -18.26
CA LEU A 53 -6.01 2.27 -18.64
C LEU A 53 -5.31 1.07 -19.31
N LEU A 54 -5.48 -0.14 -18.75
CA LEU A 54 -4.92 -1.36 -19.32
C LEU A 54 -5.48 -1.65 -20.72
N ALA A 55 -6.78 -1.42 -20.94
CA ALA A 55 -7.41 -1.54 -22.25
C ALA A 55 -6.87 -0.56 -23.30
N GLN A 56 -6.27 0.56 -22.85
CA GLN A 56 -5.56 1.52 -23.70
C GLN A 56 -4.09 1.14 -23.95
N GLY A 57 -3.66 -0.04 -23.54
CA GLY A 57 -2.28 -0.52 -23.70
C GLY A 57 -1.31 -0.03 -22.61
N LYS A 58 -1.79 0.65 -21.57
CA LYS A 58 -0.93 1.07 -20.46
C LYS A 58 -0.48 -0.12 -19.63
N ARG A 59 0.77 -0.10 -19.12
CA ARG A 59 1.29 -1.16 -18.25
C ARG A 59 1.17 -0.80 -16.78
N ARG A 60 1.18 -1.80 -15.91
CA ARG A 60 1.27 -1.61 -14.46
C ARG A 60 2.69 -1.18 -14.08
N PRO A 61 2.88 -0.16 -13.23
CA PRO A 61 4.18 0.13 -12.66
C PRO A 61 4.56 -0.89 -11.59
N ARG A 62 5.87 -1.16 -11.50
CA ARG A 62 6.47 -1.91 -10.39
C ARG A 62 6.62 -0.99 -9.19
N VAL A 63 6.01 -1.32 -8.07
CA VAL A 63 5.93 -0.46 -6.89
C VAL A 63 6.73 -1.08 -5.76
N TYR A 64 7.66 -0.31 -5.20
CA TYR A 64 8.28 -0.59 -3.92
C TYR A 64 7.59 0.22 -2.83
N PHE A 65 6.96 -0.47 -1.89
CA PHE A 65 6.42 0.15 -0.68
C PHE A 65 7.33 -0.15 0.50
N GLU A 66 7.78 0.90 1.21
CA GLU A 66 8.72 0.81 2.30
C GLU A 66 8.06 1.30 3.60
N GLU A 67 7.81 0.39 4.55
CA GLU A 67 7.25 0.70 5.88
C GLU A 67 8.31 1.32 6.80
N TRP A 68 9.56 0.97 6.59
CA TRP A 68 10.71 1.42 7.37
C TRP A 68 12.00 1.35 6.54
N ASP A 69 12.95 2.26 6.79
CA ASP A 69 14.14 2.42 5.95
C ASP A 69 15.42 1.72 6.45
N GLU A 70 15.58 1.53 7.75
CA GLU A 70 16.78 0.92 8.35
C GLU A 70 16.42 0.02 9.53
N PRO A 71 16.39 -1.31 9.34
CA PRO A 71 16.52 -2.01 8.06
C PRO A 71 15.30 -1.76 7.16
N GLY A 72 15.47 -1.89 5.83
CA GLY A 72 14.36 -1.80 4.87
C GLY A 72 13.31 -2.86 5.15
N ILE A 73 12.06 -2.43 5.38
CA ILE A 73 10.92 -3.33 5.62
C ILE A 73 9.88 -3.09 4.52
N SER A 74 9.53 -4.15 3.80
CA SER A 74 8.51 -4.10 2.74
C SER A 74 7.09 -4.01 3.30
N GLY A 75 6.12 -3.66 2.43
CA GLY A 75 4.71 -3.51 2.78
C GLY A 75 4.08 -4.78 3.32
N ILE A 76 3.14 -4.64 4.24
CA ILE A 76 2.29 -5.72 4.76
C ILE A 76 1.24 -6.12 3.72
N GLN A 77 0.62 -7.29 3.87
CA GLN A 77 -0.27 -7.90 2.90
C GLN A 77 -1.38 -6.97 2.42
N TRP A 78 -2.11 -6.27 3.30
CA TRP A 78 -3.18 -5.35 2.83
C TRP A 78 -2.65 -4.21 1.97
N VAL A 79 -1.41 -3.74 2.22
CA VAL A 79 -0.76 -2.70 1.39
C VAL A 79 -0.44 -3.26 0.00
N SER A 80 0.12 -4.48 -0.08
CA SER A 80 0.36 -5.19 -1.33
C SER A 80 -0.93 -5.39 -2.13
N GLU A 81 -2.02 -5.79 -1.46
CA GLU A 81 -3.35 -5.91 -2.07
C GLU A 81 -3.89 -4.55 -2.57
N LEU A 82 -3.71 -3.46 -1.80
CA LEU A 82 -4.10 -2.11 -2.21
C LEU A 82 -3.27 -1.59 -3.38
N ILE A 83 -1.96 -1.88 -3.44
CA ILE A 83 -1.12 -1.58 -4.61
C ILE A 83 -1.70 -2.24 -5.87
N HIS A 84 -2.10 -3.51 -5.77
CA HIS A 84 -2.70 -4.22 -6.90
C HIS A 84 -4.06 -3.63 -7.31
N ILE A 85 -4.92 -3.27 -6.34
CA ILE A 85 -6.19 -2.60 -6.58
C ILE A 85 -5.98 -1.24 -7.26
N ALA A 86 -4.96 -0.51 -6.81
CA ALA A 86 -4.57 0.79 -7.36
C ALA A 86 -3.98 0.73 -8.78
N GLY A 87 -3.62 -0.46 -9.27
CA GLY A 87 -3.09 -0.68 -10.61
C GLY A 87 -1.59 -0.95 -10.68
N GLY A 88 -0.89 -1.01 -9.55
CA GLY A 88 0.53 -1.34 -9.46
C GLY A 88 0.82 -2.84 -9.36
N GLU A 89 2.10 -3.18 -9.39
CA GLU A 89 2.66 -4.48 -9.05
C GLU A 89 3.62 -4.31 -7.88
N ASP A 90 3.29 -4.89 -6.73
CA ASP A 90 4.22 -4.93 -5.59
C ASP A 90 5.46 -5.76 -5.95
N ILE A 91 6.65 -5.21 -5.73
CA ILE A 91 7.90 -5.94 -6.06
C ILE A 91 8.31 -6.94 -4.99
N TYR A 92 7.62 -6.99 -3.83
CA TYR A 92 7.86 -7.92 -2.74
C TYR A 92 6.60 -8.69 -2.29
N PRO A 93 5.80 -9.26 -3.22
CA PRO A 93 4.56 -9.94 -2.86
C PRO A 93 4.78 -11.18 -1.99
N GLU A 94 5.97 -11.80 -2.06
CA GLU A 94 6.37 -12.92 -1.22
C GLU A 94 6.61 -12.50 0.24
N LEU A 95 7.22 -11.33 0.46
CA LEU A 95 7.43 -10.79 1.81
C LEU A 95 6.13 -10.27 2.42
N ALA A 96 5.26 -9.67 1.62
CA ALA A 96 3.98 -9.15 2.08
C ALA A 96 3.11 -10.19 2.80
N ARG A 97 3.26 -11.47 2.46
CA ARG A 97 2.55 -12.59 3.09
C ARG A 97 3.05 -12.91 4.51
N GLN A 98 4.24 -12.40 4.88
CA GLN A 98 4.80 -12.62 6.20
C GLN A 98 4.08 -11.74 7.24
N PRO A 99 3.64 -12.32 8.38
CA PRO A 99 2.78 -11.60 9.31
C PRO A 99 3.50 -10.53 10.14
N LEU A 100 4.80 -10.68 10.35
CA LEU A 100 5.58 -9.81 11.24
C LEU A 100 6.54 -8.93 10.43
N GLY A 101 6.73 -7.68 10.86
CA GLY A 101 7.66 -6.75 10.22
C GLY A 101 9.09 -7.28 10.14
N LYS A 102 9.55 -7.99 11.19
CA LYS A 102 10.88 -8.62 11.20
C LYS A 102 11.09 -9.65 10.08
N ASP A 103 10.01 -10.30 9.64
CA ASP A 103 10.05 -11.34 8.59
C ASP A 103 9.89 -10.72 7.19
N ARG A 104 9.64 -9.40 7.12
CA ARG A 104 9.55 -8.60 5.90
C ARG A 104 10.78 -7.69 5.68
N ILE A 105 11.82 -7.89 6.49
CA ILE A 105 13.11 -7.21 6.32
C ILE A 105 13.74 -7.65 5.01
N ILE A 106 14.19 -6.69 4.21
CA ILE A 106 14.93 -6.93 2.97
C ILE A 106 16.40 -7.15 3.35
N ALA A 107 16.83 -8.41 3.27
CA ALA A 107 18.15 -8.84 3.74
C ALA A 107 19.30 -8.21 2.92
N ASP A 108 19.13 -8.05 1.62
CA ASP A 108 20.09 -7.38 0.74
C ASP A 108 19.55 -6.03 0.28
N PRO A 109 20.12 -4.91 0.73
CA PRO A 109 19.68 -3.56 0.33
C PRO A 109 19.75 -3.30 -1.18
N LEU A 110 20.60 -4.04 -1.93
CA LEU A 110 20.71 -3.91 -3.38
C LEU A 110 19.63 -4.69 -4.13
N GLU A 111 18.92 -5.62 -3.46
CA GLU A 111 17.86 -6.40 -4.09
C GLU A 111 16.74 -5.50 -4.62
N THR A 112 16.35 -4.47 -3.88
CA THR A 112 15.35 -3.50 -4.33
C THR A 112 15.79 -2.79 -5.60
N ALA A 113 17.07 -2.39 -5.69
CA ALA A 113 17.61 -1.77 -6.90
C ALA A 113 17.60 -2.74 -8.08
N ARG A 114 17.96 -4.03 -7.89
CA ARG A 114 17.88 -5.06 -8.93
C ARG A 114 16.45 -5.35 -9.38
N ARG A 115 15.48 -5.24 -8.48
CA ARG A 115 14.05 -5.34 -8.82
C ARG A 115 13.54 -4.11 -9.58
N ALA A 116 14.32 -3.06 -9.72
CA ALA A 116 14.09 -1.90 -10.55
C ALA A 116 12.66 -1.33 -10.46
N PRO A 117 12.19 -0.86 -9.30
CA PRO A 117 10.87 -0.27 -9.16
C PRO A 117 10.71 0.99 -10.02
N ASP A 118 9.51 1.13 -10.60
CA ASP A 118 9.09 2.35 -11.31
C ASP A 118 8.65 3.44 -10.35
N ILE A 119 8.13 3.05 -9.17
CA ILE A 119 7.62 3.94 -8.13
C ILE A 119 8.14 3.45 -6.77
N VAL A 120 8.57 4.37 -5.93
CA VAL A 120 8.88 4.13 -4.50
C VAL A 120 7.93 4.92 -3.63
N ILE A 121 7.30 4.25 -2.68
CA ILE A 121 6.41 4.87 -1.69
C ILE A 121 6.96 4.56 -0.30
N GLY A 122 7.38 5.60 0.42
CA GLY A 122 7.77 5.47 1.80
C GLY A 122 6.62 5.82 2.74
N SER A 123 6.46 5.01 3.78
CA SER A 123 5.45 5.20 4.83
C SER A 123 6.06 4.95 6.20
N TRP A 124 7.09 5.76 6.53
CA TRP A 124 7.87 5.55 7.75
C TRP A 124 7.11 5.99 8.99
N CYS A 125 6.85 5.05 9.90
CA CYS A 125 6.12 5.33 11.13
C CYS A 125 6.94 6.26 12.05
N GLY A 126 6.32 7.40 12.43
CA GLY A 126 6.95 8.34 13.36
C GLY A 126 8.13 9.16 12.80
N LYS A 127 8.46 9.01 11.50
CA LYS A 127 9.54 9.78 10.88
C LYS A 127 9.17 10.23 9.47
N LYS A 128 9.66 11.40 9.09
CA LYS A 128 9.39 11.98 7.76
C LYS A 128 10.14 11.22 6.67
N PHE A 129 9.45 10.85 5.61
CA PHE A 129 10.07 10.34 4.39
C PHE A 129 10.95 11.40 3.74
N ARG A 130 12.14 11.00 3.29
CA ARG A 130 13.12 11.89 2.66
C ARG A 130 13.53 11.32 1.30
N PRO A 131 12.92 11.77 0.19
CA PRO A 131 13.23 11.27 -1.16
C PRO A 131 14.72 11.32 -1.49
N GLY A 132 15.42 12.41 -1.10
CA GLY A 132 16.86 12.56 -1.32
C GLY A 132 17.71 11.50 -0.60
N LYS A 133 17.29 11.05 0.60
CA LYS A 133 17.97 9.96 1.32
C LYS A 133 17.81 8.64 0.56
N VAL A 134 16.64 8.38 0.00
CA VAL A 134 16.36 7.18 -0.80
C VAL A 134 17.15 7.20 -2.11
N ALA A 135 17.13 8.32 -2.83
CA ALA A 135 17.86 8.49 -4.08
C ALA A 135 19.40 8.35 -3.92
N ALA A 136 19.92 8.74 -2.75
CA ALA A 136 21.37 8.69 -2.46
C ALA A 136 21.86 7.31 -1.98
N ARG A 137 20.98 6.28 -1.90
CA ARG A 137 21.37 4.92 -1.49
C ARG A 137 22.38 4.34 -2.48
N PRO A 138 23.41 3.60 -2.02
CA PRO A 138 24.34 2.91 -2.90
C PRO A 138 23.62 2.00 -3.90
N GLY A 139 23.99 2.11 -5.19
CA GLY A 139 23.41 1.30 -6.26
C GLY A 139 22.01 1.71 -6.74
N TRP A 140 21.46 2.83 -6.25
CA TRP A 140 20.11 3.29 -6.60
C TRP A 140 20.07 4.33 -7.74
N ALA A 141 21.19 4.86 -8.16
CA ALA A 141 21.26 5.92 -9.16
C ALA A 141 20.51 5.58 -10.49
N ASP A 142 20.54 4.31 -10.89
CA ASP A 142 19.91 3.83 -12.13
C ASP A 142 18.51 3.23 -11.92
N VAL A 143 17.99 3.22 -10.69
CA VAL A 143 16.63 2.75 -10.41
C VAL A 143 15.62 3.64 -11.13
N PRO A 144 14.66 3.09 -11.89
CA PRO A 144 13.69 3.87 -12.68
C PRO A 144 12.96 4.93 -11.83
N ALA A 145 12.54 4.57 -10.62
CA ALA A 145 11.87 5.49 -9.71
C ALA A 145 12.75 6.69 -9.31
N VAL A 146 14.06 6.48 -9.15
CA VAL A 146 15.02 7.57 -8.82
C VAL A 146 15.22 8.47 -10.03
N ARG A 147 15.51 7.88 -11.19
CA ARG A 147 15.70 8.63 -12.45
C ARG A 147 14.47 9.42 -12.87
N GLY A 148 13.28 8.84 -12.65
CA GLY A 148 12.00 9.47 -12.96
C GLY A 148 11.45 10.37 -11.85
N SER A 149 12.17 10.55 -10.73
CA SER A 149 11.69 11.30 -9.55
C SER A 149 10.34 10.77 -9.01
N GLN A 150 10.11 9.47 -9.11
CA GLN A 150 8.87 8.79 -8.67
C GLN A 150 9.01 8.29 -7.21
N LEU A 151 9.33 9.20 -6.31
CA LEU A 151 9.55 8.93 -4.88
C LEU A 151 8.51 9.69 -4.07
N PHE A 152 7.56 8.98 -3.47
CA PHE A 152 6.39 9.56 -2.80
C PHE A 152 6.32 9.16 -1.32
N GLU A 153 5.60 9.95 -0.55
CA GLU A 153 5.22 9.62 0.83
C GLU A 153 3.72 9.39 0.91
N ILE A 154 3.31 8.31 1.57
CA ILE A 154 1.96 8.16 2.12
C ILE A 154 2.13 8.04 3.63
N LYS A 155 1.42 8.85 4.40
CA LYS A 155 1.55 8.83 5.86
C LYS A 155 1.12 7.49 6.43
N SER A 156 1.87 7.00 7.43
CA SER A 156 1.57 5.72 8.09
C SER A 156 0.18 5.69 8.73
N ALA A 157 -0.33 6.84 9.19
CA ALA A 157 -1.68 6.95 9.70
C ALA A 157 -2.75 6.66 8.64
N ASP A 158 -2.48 6.97 7.37
CA ASP A 158 -3.43 6.80 6.29
C ASP A 158 -3.45 5.37 5.73
N ILE A 159 -2.35 4.61 5.82
CA ILE A 159 -2.24 3.32 5.12
C ILE A 159 -1.76 2.15 5.97
N LEU A 160 -0.95 2.39 7.02
CA LEU A 160 -0.39 1.31 7.85
C LEU A 160 -1.23 0.97 9.08
N GLN A 161 -2.35 1.65 9.29
CA GLN A 161 -3.33 1.27 10.31
C GLN A 161 -4.43 0.42 9.67
N PRO A 162 -4.65 -0.84 10.13
CA PRO A 162 -5.67 -1.70 9.53
C PRO A 162 -7.09 -1.23 9.89
N GLY A 163 -7.59 -0.24 9.17
CA GLY A 163 -8.87 0.42 9.44
C GLY A 163 -9.40 1.17 8.23
N PRO A 164 -10.44 2.01 8.42
CA PRO A 164 -11.09 2.75 7.33
C PRO A 164 -10.13 3.59 6.51
N ALA A 165 -9.19 4.31 7.16
CA ALA A 165 -8.24 5.19 6.47
C ALA A 165 -7.40 4.44 5.42
N ALA A 166 -6.98 3.20 5.70
CA ALA A 166 -6.23 2.41 4.72
C ALA A 166 -7.05 2.09 3.46
N LEU A 167 -8.38 1.86 3.64
CA LEU A 167 -9.31 1.52 2.55
C LEU A 167 -9.90 2.75 1.84
N THR A 168 -9.66 3.95 2.34
CA THR A 168 -10.11 5.23 1.78
C THR A 168 -8.91 6.11 1.41
N ASP A 169 -8.42 6.94 2.33
CA ASP A 169 -7.36 7.93 2.08
C ASP A 169 -6.07 7.30 1.57
N GLY A 170 -5.64 6.18 2.16
CA GLY A 170 -4.46 5.43 1.75
C GLY A 170 -4.61 4.83 0.35
N ALA A 171 -5.74 4.17 0.10
CA ALA A 171 -6.04 3.58 -1.20
C ALA A 171 -6.17 4.64 -2.31
N GLU A 172 -6.80 5.79 -2.01
CA GLU A 172 -6.94 6.91 -2.95
C GLU A 172 -5.59 7.54 -3.31
N GLN A 173 -4.70 7.72 -2.32
CA GLN A 173 -3.36 8.23 -2.56
C GLN A 173 -2.55 7.27 -3.43
N LEU A 174 -2.58 5.95 -3.14
CA LEU A 174 -1.98 4.91 -3.98
C LEU A 174 -2.51 4.97 -5.41
N HIS A 175 -3.83 4.97 -5.56
CA HIS A 175 -4.49 4.98 -6.86
C HIS A 175 -4.09 6.19 -7.69
N ARG A 176 -4.07 7.38 -7.10
CA ARG A 176 -3.65 8.62 -7.77
C ARG A 176 -2.20 8.52 -8.25
N ILE A 177 -1.26 8.10 -7.40
CA ILE A 177 0.16 7.97 -7.73
C ILE A 177 0.34 6.99 -8.89
N VAL A 178 -0.26 5.81 -8.78
CA VAL A 178 -0.11 4.72 -9.76
C VAL A 178 -0.75 5.10 -11.11
N THR A 179 -1.97 5.63 -11.10
CA THR A 179 -2.67 5.97 -12.36
C THR A 179 -2.07 7.19 -13.06
N GLN A 180 -1.54 8.16 -12.33
CA GLN A 180 -0.76 9.25 -12.92
C GLN A 180 0.48 8.72 -13.63
N TRP A 181 1.20 7.78 -13.03
CA TRP A 181 2.33 7.13 -13.65
C TRP A 181 1.91 6.34 -14.91
N MET A 182 0.84 5.54 -14.83
CA MET A 182 0.31 4.78 -15.97
C MET A 182 -0.08 5.69 -17.14
N ALA A 183 -0.70 6.83 -16.86
CA ALA A 183 -1.09 7.79 -17.90
C ALA A 183 0.13 8.39 -18.62
N ALA A 184 1.22 8.64 -17.90
CA ALA A 184 2.44 9.26 -18.41
C ALA A 184 3.38 8.27 -19.14
N HIS A 185 3.29 6.96 -18.85
CA HIS A 185 4.21 5.94 -19.33
C HIS A 185 3.42 4.81 -20.02
N GLY A 186 3.28 4.89 -21.29
CA GLY A 186 2.57 3.86 -22.07
C GLY A 186 2.94 3.90 -23.51
#